data_7db6d3c566b0457f210c98fe1684d610
#
_entry.id   7db6d3c566b0457f210c98fe1684d610
#
_cell.length_a   1.000
_cell.length_b   1.000
_cell.length_c   1.000
_cell.angle_alpha   90.00
_cell.angle_beta   90.00
_cell.angle_gamma   90.00
#
_symmetry.space_group_name_H-M   'P 1'
#
loop_
_entity.id
_entity.type
_entity.pdbx_description
1 polymer ?
#
loop_
_entity_poly.entity_id
_entity_poly.type
_entity_poly.pdbx_seq_one_letter_code
_entity_poly.pdbx_strand_id
1 'polypeptide(L)'
;LVLTPESRKPHTDRLDLLGAALSVVALGSIVFGLIEGPGFGWSSPVIVGSLCLGLIALVAFIYWENTCSAPMFDIKVLKIPVVSVSAVSMGLVWFTTFVLLYLMPLLFRYGQEYPLFWVGIAMVPLGLMFAILSQFVPWAMNKIGLRPLLIGGLTMVTAALVVLALNPRGNYILLGLAFVGFAAGWAAIATTGTTAIMDALPLSKAGDASSVNQLARQVGAALGLAITGSVVSMVYRAKLTLPPGLSLIEQDQAERSISQAANLGRGLPEALSETLGSLARGAFDPAYTAGLLIPAAIAFATAVAAFFVVKPGDKG
;
A
#
# COMPACT_ATOMS: atom_id res chain seq x y z
N LEU A 1 4.47 -28.79 20.79
CA LEU A 1 5.80 -29.05 20.16
C LEU A 1 5.98 -30.48 19.62
N VAL A 2 5.00 -31.39 19.74
CA VAL A 2 5.09 -32.79 19.33
C VAL A 2 4.33 -33.10 18.03
N LEU A 3 3.65 -32.12 17.43
CA LEU A 3 2.73 -32.36 16.29
C LEU A 3 3.22 -31.83 14.92
N THR A 4 4.39 -31.22 14.85
CA THR A 4 4.97 -30.78 13.58
C THR A 4 6.22 -31.59 13.26
N PRO A 5 6.27 -32.31 12.12
CA PRO A 5 7.53 -32.93 11.68
C PRO A 5 8.57 -31.84 11.44
N GLU A 6 9.74 -31.98 12.07
CA GLU A 6 10.87 -31.07 11.83
C GLU A 6 11.31 -31.18 10.37
N SER A 7 11.04 -30.14 9.60
CA SER A 7 11.59 -29.96 8.27
C SER A 7 13.03 -29.47 8.38
N ARG A 8 13.98 -30.35 8.73
CA ARG A 8 15.41 -30.07 8.64
C ARG A 8 15.87 -30.24 7.20
N LYS A 9 16.24 -29.14 6.53
CA LYS A 9 17.10 -29.24 5.35
C LYS A 9 18.43 -29.86 5.79
N PRO A 10 18.92 -30.93 5.11
CA PRO A 10 20.17 -31.60 5.49
C PRO A 10 21.45 -30.77 5.21
N HIS A 11 21.32 -29.59 4.65
CA HIS A 11 22.44 -28.66 4.44
C HIS A 11 22.15 -27.37 5.22
N THR A 12 23.01 -27.07 6.16
CA THR A 12 23.21 -25.71 6.73
C THR A 12 23.79 -24.84 5.64
N ASP A 13 22.94 -24.33 4.76
CA ASP A 13 23.34 -23.27 3.85
C ASP A 13 23.80 -22.10 4.71
N ARG A 14 25.03 -21.60 4.47
CA ARG A 14 25.55 -20.44 5.19
C ARG A 14 24.58 -19.29 5.00
N LEU A 15 24.21 -18.64 6.09
CA LEU A 15 23.37 -17.44 6.03
C LEU A 15 24.05 -16.43 5.11
N ASP A 16 23.33 -15.98 4.07
CA ASP A 16 23.81 -14.91 3.19
C ASP A 16 23.67 -13.55 3.89
N LEU A 17 24.63 -13.26 4.77
CA LEU A 17 24.66 -12.01 5.52
C LEU A 17 24.83 -10.79 4.61
N LEU A 18 25.54 -10.95 3.47
CA LEU A 18 25.75 -9.84 2.54
C LEU A 18 24.47 -9.52 1.74
N GLY A 19 23.78 -10.53 1.23
CA GLY A 19 22.48 -10.36 0.59
C GLY A 19 21.46 -9.75 1.55
N ALA A 20 21.41 -10.23 2.80
CA ALA A 20 20.54 -9.65 3.83
C ALA A 20 20.90 -8.17 4.11
N ALA A 21 22.17 -7.82 4.26
CA ALA A 21 22.60 -6.43 4.49
C ALA A 21 22.25 -5.53 3.28
N LEU A 22 22.51 -5.99 2.06
CA LEU A 22 22.20 -5.25 0.84
C LEU A 22 20.68 -5.02 0.69
N SER A 23 19.85 -6.02 1.00
CA SER A 23 18.39 -5.88 0.95
C SER A 23 17.86 -4.86 1.98
N VAL A 24 18.40 -4.89 3.21
CA VAL A 24 18.04 -3.92 4.26
C VAL A 24 18.44 -2.51 3.87
N VAL A 25 19.65 -2.30 3.35
CA VAL A 25 20.13 -0.99 2.90
C VAL A 25 19.30 -0.51 1.70
N ALA A 26 19.04 -1.38 0.72
CA ALA A 26 18.26 -1.04 -0.46
C ALA A 26 16.84 -0.58 -0.09
N LEU A 27 16.09 -1.44 0.60
CA LEU A 27 14.71 -1.16 0.98
C LEU A 27 14.63 0.00 1.98
N GLY A 28 15.47 0.01 2.99
CA GLY A 28 15.48 1.05 4.02
C GLY A 28 15.76 2.43 3.43
N SER A 29 16.75 2.55 2.53
CA SER A 29 17.09 3.83 1.91
C SER A 29 16.02 4.31 0.92
N ILE A 30 15.42 3.41 0.11
CA ILE A 30 14.32 3.76 -0.81
C ILE A 30 13.11 4.21 0.00
N VAL A 31 12.70 3.43 0.99
CA VAL A 31 11.52 3.73 1.84
C VAL A 31 11.72 5.05 2.59
N PHE A 32 12.90 5.27 3.18
CA PHE A 32 13.23 6.54 3.82
C PHE A 32 13.11 7.72 2.85
N GLY A 33 13.74 7.62 1.66
CA GLY A 33 13.69 8.68 0.66
C GLY A 33 12.28 8.99 0.18
N LEU A 34 11.44 7.96 0.02
CA LEU A 34 10.04 8.11 -0.39
C LEU A 34 9.15 8.69 0.71
N ILE A 35 9.33 8.30 1.96
CA ILE A 35 8.52 8.79 3.10
C ILE A 35 8.90 10.23 3.46
N GLU A 36 10.19 10.52 3.52
CA GLU A 36 10.70 11.82 3.96
C GLU A 36 10.80 12.84 2.82
N GLY A 37 10.70 12.41 1.55
CA GLY A 37 10.78 13.27 0.37
C GLY A 37 9.85 14.49 0.40
N PRO A 38 8.57 14.36 0.77
CA PRO A 38 7.66 15.51 0.90
C PRO A 38 8.05 16.50 1.99
N GLY A 39 8.67 16.02 3.08
CA GLY A 39 9.09 16.86 4.22
C GLY A 39 10.39 17.61 3.98
N PHE A 40 11.42 16.91 3.52
CA PHE A 40 12.75 17.51 3.25
C PHE A 40 12.87 18.16 1.87
N GLY A 41 11.91 17.90 0.97
CA GLY A 41 11.96 18.29 -0.45
C GLY A 41 12.71 17.27 -1.31
N TRP A 42 12.13 16.94 -2.47
CA TRP A 42 12.65 15.92 -3.40
C TRP A 42 14.06 16.21 -3.94
N SER A 43 14.46 17.49 -3.98
CA SER A 43 15.80 17.94 -4.42
C SER A 43 16.81 18.00 -3.27
N SER A 44 16.43 17.70 -2.04
CA SER A 44 17.34 17.69 -0.89
C SER A 44 18.45 16.66 -1.09
N PRO A 45 19.73 17.02 -0.81
CA PRO A 45 20.85 16.09 -0.91
C PRO A 45 20.66 14.81 -0.07
N VAL A 46 19.93 14.90 1.04
CA VAL A 46 19.61 13.74 1.90
C VAL A 46 18.67 12.78 1.18
N ILE A 47 17.61 13.29 0.54
CA ILE A 47 16.63 12.48 -0.17
C ILE A 47 17.24 11.89 -1.44
N VAL A 48 17.89 12.72 -2.26
CA VAL A 48 18.59 12.24 -3.47
C VAL A 48 19.66 11.20 -3.09
N GLY A 49 20.45 11.46 -2.06
CA GLY A 49 21.47 10.53 -1.57
C GLY A 49 20.87 9.20 -1.09
N SER A 50 19.77 9.24 -0.34
CA SER A 50 19.11 8.01 0.12
C SER A 50 18.53 7.19 -1.03
N LEU A 51 17.87 7.84 -2.00
CA LEU A 51 17.32 7.15 -3.17
C LEU A 51 18.44 6.55 -4.06
N CYS A 52 19.53 7.30 -4.28
CA CYS A 52 20.69 6.79 -5.01
C CYS A 52 21.34 5.61 -4.29
N LEU A 53 21.56 5.72 -2.98
CA LEU A 53 22.11 4.63 -2.17
C LEU A 53 21.23 3.39 -2.23
N GLY A 54 19.91 3.58 -2.08
CA GLY A 54 18.93 2.50 -2.15
C GLY A 54 18.93 1.81 -3.52
N LEU A 55 19.00 2.58 -4.61
CA LEU A 55 19.05 2.04 -5.97
C LEU A 55 20.37 1.28 -6.23
N ILE A 56 21.51 1.82 -5.81
CA ILE A 56 22.81 1.17 -5.93
C ILE A 56 22.83 -0.14 -5.14
N ALA A 57 22.32 -0.11 -3.89
CA ALA A 57 22.24 -1.30 -3.05
C ALA A 57 21.30 -2.36 -3.63
N LEU A 58 20.18 -1.94 -4.27
CA LEU A 58 19.24 -2.84 -4.95
C LEU A 58 19.91 -3.52 -6.17
N VAL A 59 20.63 -2.77 -6.98
CA VAL A 59 21.37 -3.33 -8.13
C VAL A 59 22.46 -4.29 -7.63
N ALA A 60 23.21 -3.91 -6.59
CA ALA A 60 24.21 -4.77 -5.97
C ALA A 60 23.59 -6.04 -5.38
N PHE A 61 22.41 -5.95 -4.73
CA PHE A 61 21.66 -7.09 -4.22
C PHE A 61 21.27 -8.05 -5.34
N ILE A 62 20.66 -7.52 -6.43
CA ILE A 62 20.26 -8.33 -7.58
C ILE A 62 21.48 -9.01 -8.22
N TYR A 63 22.60 -8.32 -8.35
CA TYR A 63 23.84 -8.89 -8.88
C TYR A 63 24.38 -10.00 -7.96
N TRP A 64 24.40 -9.74 -6.64
CA TRP A 64 24.87 -10.70 -5.64
C TRP A 64 24.03 -11.97 -5.63
N GLU A 65 22.71 -11.86 -5.55
CA GLU A 65 21.78 -12.99 -5.55
C GLU A 65 21.86 -13.85 -6.84
N ASN A 66 22.23 -13.24 -7.99
CA ASN A 66 22.44 -13.99 -9.23
C ASN A 66 23.78 -14.71 -9.29
N THR A 67 24.77 -14.31 -8.50
CA THR A 67 26.15 -14.85 -8.54
C THR A 67 26.50 -15.69 -7.32
N CYS A 68 25.79 -15.51 -6.21
CA CYS A 68 26.01 -16.26 -4.97
C CYS A 68 25.65 -17.74 -5.15
N SER A 69 26.46 -18.64 -4.58
CA SER A 69 26.24 -20.09 -4.64
C SER A 69 25.10 -20.57 -3.75
N ALA A 70 24.75 -19.81 -2.71
CA ALA A 70 23.65 -20.07 -1.79
C ALA A 70 22.84 -18.79 -1.58
N PRO A 71 22.07 -18.32 -2.59
CA PRO A 71 21.34 -17.09 -2.53
C PRO A 71 20.22 -17.19 -1.47
N MET A 72 19.99 -16.08 -0.74
CA MET A 72 18.88 -15.99 0.21
C MET A 72 17.53 -15.99 -0.51
N PHE A 73 17.49 -15.45 -1.72
CA PHE A 73 16.32 -15.31 -2.55
C PHE A 73 16.63 -15.65 -4.02
N ASP A 74 16.05 -16.72 -4.56
CA ASP A 74 16.22 -17.06 -5.98
C ASP A 74 15.36 -16.14 -6.87
N ILE A 75 15.95 -15.04 -7.36
CA ILE A 75 15.27 -14.07 -8.24
C ILE A 75 14.67 -14.74 -9.49
N LYS A 76 15.19 -15.90 -9.91
CA LYS A 76 14.68 -16.63 -11.08
C LYS A 76 13.24 -17.09 -10.89
N VAL A 77 12.78 -17.21 -9.65
CA VAL A 77 11.39 -17.53 -9.29
C VAL A 77 10.42 -16.47 -9.84
N LEU A 78 10.84 -15.22 -9.90
CA LEU A 78 10.05 -14.14 -10.50
C LEU A 78 9.92 -14.23 -12.02
N LYS A 79 10.63 -15.14 -12.70
CA LYS A 79 10.44 -15.38 -14.15
C LYS A 79 9.24 -16.29 -14.43
N ILE A 80 8.68 -16.93 -13.41
CA ILE A 80 7.47 -17.75 -13.53
C ILE A 80 6.27 -16.80 -13.62
N PRO A 81 5.50 -16.79 -14.74
CA PRO A 81 4.46 -15.79 -14.97
C PRO A 81 3.40 -15.72 -13.85
N VAL A 82 2.97 -16.88 -13.35
CA VAL A 82 1.98 -16.96 -12.24
C VAL A 82 2.53 -16.33 -10.98
N VAL A 83 3.80 -16.57 -10.63
CA VAL A 83 4.45 -15.98 -9.45
C VAL A 83 4.55 -14.48 -9.60
N SER A 84 5.01 -13.98 -10.75
CA SER A 84 5.15 -12.54 -10.98
C SER A 84 3.81 -11.81 -10.92
N VAL A 85 2.77 -12.31 -11.60
CA VAL A 85 1.45 -11.69 -11.59
C VAL A 85 0.85 -11.71 -10.18
N SER A 86 0.99 -12.82 -9.47
CA SER A 86 0.49 -12.95 -8.09
C SER A 86 1.26 -12.03 -7.15
N ALA A 87 2.59 -11.91 -7.28
CA ALA A 87 3.41 -11.00 -6.47
C ALA A 87 3.06 -9.52 -6.73
N VAL A 88 2.89 -9.13 -8.00
CA VAL A 88 2.47 -7.77 -8.36
C VAL A 88 1.07 -7.47 -7.83
N SER A 89 0.12 -8.39 -7.99
CA SER A 89 -1.24 -8.23 -7.48
C SER A 89 -1.26 -8.14 -5.95
N MET A 90 -0.42 -8.95 -5.28
CA MET A 90 -0.24 -8.90 -3.83
C MET A 90 0.36 -7.55 -3.40
N GLY A 91 1.43 -7.11 -4.04
CA GLY A 91 2.03 -5.81 -3.77
C GLY A 91 1.03 -4.67 -3.94
N LEU A 92 0.23 -4.73 -5.01
CA LEU A 92 -0.78 -3.72 -5.29
C LEU A 92 -1.90 -3.70 -4.24
N VAL A 93 -2.40 -4.84 -3.80
CA VAL A 93 -3.45 -4.85 -2.79
C VAL A 93 -2.94 -4.32 -1.45
N TRP A 94 -1.69 -4.59 -1.09
CA TRP A 94 -1.08 -4.00 0.09
C TRP A 94 -0.80 -2.50 -0.08
N PHE A 95 -0.37 -2.08 -1.27
CA PHE A 95 -0.28 -0.67 -1.66
C PHE A 95 -1.61 0.06 -1.37
N THR A 96 -2.71 -0.43 -1.95
CA THR A 96 -4.03 0.20 -1.79
C THR A 96 -4.57 0.11 -0.36
N THR A 97 -4.25 -0.96 0.37
CA THR A 97 -4.62 -1.10 1.78
C THR A 97 -3.96 -0.01 2.64
N PHE A 98 -2.66 0.23 2.46
CA PHE A 98 -1.96 1.26 3.22
C PHE A 98 -2.39 2.67 2.83
N VAL A 99 -2.77 2.89 1.56
CA VAL A 99 -3.43 4.13 1.13
C VAL A 99 -4.72 4.37 1.91
N LEU A 100 -5.59 3.36 2.06
CA LEU A 100 -6.81 3.50 2.84
C LEU A 100 -6.53 3.71 4.33
N LEU A 101 -5.59 2.96 4.90
CA LEU A 101 -5.20 3.13 6.31
C LEU A 101 -4.61 4.52 6.61
N TYR A 102 -4.05 5.19 5.61
CA TYR A 102 -3.57 6.56 5.73
C TYR A 102 -4.68 7.59 5.52
N LEU A 103 -5.46 7.48 4.44
CA LEU A 103 -6.41 8.51 4.03
C LEU A 103 -7.74 8.48 4.79
N MET A 104 -8.24 7.29 5.15
CA MET A 104 -9.54 7.18 5.81
C MET A 104 -9.57 7.82 7.21
N PRO A 105 -8.57 7.61 8.10
CA PRO A 105 -8.53 8.33 9.36
C PRO A 105 -8.47 9.85 9.20
N LEU A 106 -7.73 10.35 8.18
CA LEU A 106 -7.67 11.77 7.88
C LEU A 106 -9.03 12.30 7.41
N LEU A 107 -9.72 11.57 6.54
CA LEU A 107 -11.06 11.91 6.07
C LEU A 107 -12.06 11.98 7.23
N PHE A 108 -12.13 10.91 8.04
CA PHE A 108 -13.07 10.87 9.16
C PHE A 108 -12.76 11.93 10.21
N ARG A 109 -11.49 12.12 10.55
CA ARG A 109 -11.07 13.06 11.62
C ARG A 109 -11.19 14.51 11.22
N TYR A 110 -10.69 14.88 10.03
CA TYR A 110 -10.55 16.27 9.62
C TYR A 110 -11.53 16.69 8.51
N GLY A 111 -11.91 15.75 7.65
CA GLY A 111 -12.91 16.00 6.60
C GLY A 111 -14.35 15.93 7.12
N GLN A 112 -14.66 14.94 7.96
CA GLN A 112 -16.00 14.68 8.50
C GLN A 112 -16.14 14.99 10.00
N GLU A 113 -15.06 15.45 10.65
CA GLU A 113 -15.00 15.94 12.05
C GLU A 113 -15.40 14.88 13.10
N TYR A 114 -15.21 13.59 12.81
CA TYR A 114 -15.50 12.53 13.78
C TYR A 114 -14.58 12.65 15.01
N PRO A 115 -15.10 12.44 16.23
CA PRO A 115 -14.26 12.22 17.42
C PRO A 115 -13.30 11.05 17.21
N LEU A 116 -12.10 11.11 17.77
CA LEU A 116 -11.02 10.14 17.55
C LEU A 116 -11.47 8.68 17.81
N PHE A 117 -12.28 8.45 18.83
CA PHE A 117 -12.84 7.13 19.14
C PHE A 117 -13.71 6.59 17.99
N TRP A 118 -14.55 7.42 17.40
CA TRP A 118 -15.42 7.03 16.28
C TRP A 118 -14.67 6.82 14.99
N VAL A 119 -13.52 7.48 14.79
CA VAL A 119 -12.62 7.17 13.64
C VAL A 119 -12.17 5.71 13.70
N GLY A 120 -11.75 5.23 14.88
CA GLY A 120 -11.39 3.82 15.06
C GLY A 120 -12.55 2.87 14.76
N ILE A 121 -13.74 3.15 15.28
CA ILE A 121 -14.93 2.32 15.03
C ILE A 121 -15.31 2.33 13.54
N ALA A 122 -15.21 3.47 12.87
CA ALA A 122 -15.53 3.59 11.45
C ALA A 122 -14.61 2.73 10.55
N MET A 123 -13.42 2.37 11.02
CA MET A 123 -12.49 1.48 10.30
C MET A 123 -12.73 -0.02 10.56
N VAL A 124 -13.47 -0.38 11.63
CA VAL A 124 -13.74 -1.79 12.00
C VAL A 124 -14.37 -2.60 10.85
N PRO A 125 -15.37 -2.09 10.10
CA PRO A 125 -15.99 -2.85 9.02
C PRO A 125 -14.99 -3.32 7.95
N LEU A 126 -13.96 -2.54 7.66
CA LEU A 126 -12.93 -2.93 6.68
C LEU A 126 -12.20 -4.21 7.10
N GLY A 127 -11.67 -4.24 8.33
CA GLY A 127 -10.95 -5.41 8.86
C GLY A 127 -11.86 -6.61 9.11
N LEU A 128 -13.06 -6.37 9.64
CA LEU A 128 -14.03 -7.43 9.93
C LEU A 128 -14.50 -8.11 8.63
N MET A 129 -14.84 -7.34 7.62
CA MET A 129 -15.26 -7.89 6.32
C MET A 129 -14.13 -8.65 5.64
N PHE A 130 -12.88 -8.16 5.72
CA PHE A 130 -11.72 -8.92 5.25
C PHE A 130 -11.62 -10.29 5.96
N ALA A 131 -11.69 -10.31 7.28
CA ALA A 131 -11.60 -11.55 8.07
C ALA A 131 -12.71 -12.55 7.73
N ILE A 132 -13.93 -12.07 7.53
CA ILE A 132 -15.08 -12.91 7.14
C ILE A 132 -14.93 -13.41 5.70
N LEU A 133 -14.69 -12.52 4.76
CA LEU A 133 -14.70 -12.83 3.32
C LEU A 133 -13.49 -13.68 2.91
N SER A 134 -12.34 -13.52 3.57
CA SER A 134 -11.15 -14.36 3.30
C SER A 134 -11.39 -15.85 3.52
N GLN A 135 -12.29 -16.23 4.39
CA GLN A 135 -12.61 -17.64 4.66
C GLN A 135 -13.37 -18.32 3.50
N PHE A 136 -14.08 -17.55 2.68
CA PHE A 136 -14.82 -18.06 1.53
C PHE A 136 -13.96 -18.12 0.26
N VAL A 137 -12.79 -17.48 0.24
CA VAL A 137 -11.92 -17.45 -0.95
C VAL A 137 -11.44 -18.84 -1.37
N PRO A 138 -10.99 -19.76 -0.49
CA PRO A 138 -10.58 -21.09 -0.90
C PRO A 138 -11.71 -21.88 -1.59
N TRP A 139 -12.94 -21.75 -1.09
CA TRP A 139 -14.11 -22.36 -1.72
C TRP A 139 -14.38 -21.76 -3.11
N ALA A 140 -14.30 -20.44 -3.23
CA ALA A 140 -14.47 -19.75 -4.51
C ALA A 140 -13.35 -20.11 -5.50
N MET A 141 -12.10 -20.22 -5.03
CA MET A 141 -10.95 -20.63 -5.83
C MET A 141 -11.13 -22.04 -6.43
N ASN A 142 -11.67 -22.98 -5.64
CA ASN A 142 -11.98 -24.33 -6.13
C ASN A 142 -13.09 -24.34 -7.20
N LYS A 143 -14.05 -23.38 -7.15
CA LYS A 143 -15.16 -23.33 -8.10
C LYS A 143 -14.83 -22.58 -9.40
N ILE A 144 -14.23 -21.42 -9.29
CA ILE A 144 -14.04 -20.52 -10.44
C ILE A 144 -12.57 -20.35 -10.85
N GLY A 145 -11.64 -20.84 -10.05
CA GLY A 145 -10.20 -20.81 -10.34
C GLY A 145 -9.51 -19.49 -9.99
N LEU A 146 -8.18 -19.50 -10.15
CA LEU A 146 -7.28 -18.39 -9.80
C LEU A 146 -7.58 -17.10 -10.62
N ARG A 147 -7.65 -17.24 -11.94
CA ARG A 147 -7.77 -16.08 -12.85
C ARG A 147 -9.00 -15.21 -12.58
N PRO A 148 -10.23 -15.74 -12.50
CA PRO A 148 -11.41 -14.91 -12.22
C PRO A 148 -11.35 -14.24 -10.84
N LEU A 149 -10.76 -14.90 -9.84
CA LEU A 149 -10.63 -14.33 -8.51
C LEU A 149 -9.62 -13.18 -8.45
N LEU A 150 -8.48 -13.29 -9.12
CA LEU A 150 -7.49 -12.21 -9.20
C LEU A 150 -8.07 -11.01 -9.94
N ILE A 151 -8.65 -11.23 -11.13
CA ILE A 151 -9.23 -10.14 -11.94
C ILE A 151 -10.44 -9.52 -11.24
N GLY A 152 -11.33 -10.36 -10.72
CA GLY A 152 -12.50 -9.92 -9.96
C GLY A 152 -12.11 -9.15 -8.70
N GLY A 153 -11.10 -9.62 -7.97
CA GLY A 153 -10.56 -8.93 -6.80
C GLY A 153 -9.99 -7.56 -7.15
N LEU A 154 -9.17 -7.46 -8.20
CA LEU A 154 -8.59 -6.19 -8.68
C LEU A 154 -9.67 -5.21 -9.15
N THR A 155 -10.70 -5.70 -9.87
CA THR A 155 -11.81 -4.84 -10.29
C THR A 155 -12.66 -4.36 -9.12
N MET A 156 -12.89 -5.19 -8.10
CA MET A 156 -13.60 -4.79 -6.88
C MET A 156 -12.80 -3.75 -6.09
N VAL A 157 -11.48 -3.92 -5.94
CA VAL A 157 -10.59 -2.92 -5.31
C VAL A 157 -10.65 -1.61 -6.09
N THR A 158 -10.54 -1.66 -7.42
CA THR A 158 -10.65 -0.47 -8.28
C THR A 158 -11.96 0.26 -8.09
N ALA A 159 -13.10 -0.47 -8.19
CA ALA A 159 -14.43 0.12 -8.04
C ALA A 159 -14.61 0.75 -6.66
N ALA A 160 -14.18 0.07 -5.59
CA ALA A 160 -14.24 0.59 -4.24
C ALA A 160 -13.42 1.89 -4.07
N LEU A 161 -12.20 1.93 -4.58
CA LEU A 161 -11.36 3.13 -4.53
C LEU A 161 -11.96 4.29 -5.31
N VAL A 162 -12.57 4.04 -6.47
CA VAL A 162 -13.27 5.07 -7.26
C VAL A 162 -14.48 5.59 -6.50
N VAL A 163 -15.30 4.72 -5.92
CA VAL A 163 -16.45 5.12 -5.11
C VAL A 163 -16.03 5.99 -3.94
N LEU A 164 -14.97 5.60 -3.22
CA LEU A 164 -14.41 6.39 -2.11
C LEU A 164 -13.86 7.73 -2.60
N ALA A 165 -13.11 7.75 -3.71
CA ALA A 165 -12.50 8.96 -4.26
C ALA A 165 -13.52 10.02 -4.68
N LEU A 166 -14.64 9.59 -5.25
CA LEU A 166 -15.70 10.48 -5.75
C LEU A 166 -16.67 10.95 -4.65
N ASN A 167 -16.54 10.41 -3.42
CA ASN A 167 -17.45 10.71 -2.32
C ASN A 167 -16.71 11.14 -1.03
N PRO A 168 -15.85 12.18 -1.04
CA PRO A 168 -15.13 12.61 0.15
C PRO A 168 -16.06 13.09 1.28
N ARG A 169 -17.26 13.54 0.93
CA ARG A 169 -18.32 13.95 1.86
C ARG A 169 -19.51 13.00 1.86
N GLY A 170 -19.31 11.78 1.35
CA GLY A 170 -20.35 10.74 1.29
C GLY A 170 -20.81 10.32 2.69
N ASN A 171 -22.07 9.84 2.76
CA ASN A 171 -22.54 9.29 4.01
C ASN A 171 -21.82 7.98 4.36
N TYR A 172 -21.80 7.63 5.65
CA TYR A 172 -21.10 6.46 6.15
C TYR A 172 -21.57 5.13 5.52
N ILE A 173 -22.83 5.04 5.12
CA ILE A 173 -23.39 3.82 4.48
C ILE A 173 -22.68 3.57 3.13
N LEU A 174 -22.52 4.60 2.31
CA LEU A 174 -21.84 4.49 1.02
C LEU A 174 -20.35 4.15 1.20
N LEU A 175 -19.69 4.80 2.16
CA LEU A 175 -18.29 4.48 2.51
C LEU A 175 -18.16 3.05 3.04
N GLY A 176 -19.09 2.62 3.88
CA GLY A 176 -19.16 1.25 4.41
C GLY A 176 -19.34 0.18 3.31
N LEU A 177 -20.23 0.44 2.32
CA LEU A 177 -20.39 -0.45 1.17
C LEU A 177 -19.11 -0.53 0.33
N ALA A 178 -18.43 0.60 0.13
CA ALA A 178 -17.12 0.61 -0.54
C ALA A 178 -16.06 -0.17 0.26
N PHE A 179 -16.07 -0.10 1.60
CA PHE A 179 -15.19 -0.93 2.43
C PHE A 179 -15.46 -2.43 2.29
N VAL A 180 -16.74 -2.84 2.20
CA VAL A 180 -17.08 -4.24 1.94
C VAL A 180 -16.56 -4.69 0.57
N GLY A 181 -16.75 -3.88 -0.47
CA GLY A 181 -16.22 -4.16 -1.81
C GLY A 181 -14.69 -4.24 -1.84
N PHE A 182 -14.02 -3.30 -1.16
CA PHE A 182 -12.57 -3.31 -1.03
C PHE A 182 -12.08 -4.56 -0.28
N ALA A 183 -12.70 -4.88 0.86
CA ALA A 183 -12.33 -6.04 1.68
C ALA A 183 -12.52 -7.36 0.92
N ALA A 184 -13.57 -7.48 0.10
CA ALA A 184 -13.79 -8.66 -0.76
C ALA A 184 -12.67 -8.80 -1.80
N GLY A 185 -12.33 -7.71 -2.49
CA GLY A 185 -11.23 -7.70 -3.44
C GLY A 185 -9.88 -7.97 -2.78
N TRP A 186 -9.62 -7.34 -1.63
CA TRP A 186 -8.41 -7.58 -0.84
C TRP A 186 -8.29 -9.05 -0.41
N ALA A 187 -9.36 -9.63 0.16
CA ALA A 187 -9.38 -11.03 0.55
C ALA A 187 -9.12 -11.97 -0.63
N ALA A 188 -9.79 -11.73 -1.77
CA ALA A 188 -9.59 -12.51 -2.98
C ALA A 188 -8.12 -12.50 -3.42
N ILE A 189 -7.50 -11.32 -3.59
CA ILE A 189 -6.12 -11.19 -4.07
C ILE A 189 -5.11 -11.74 -3.05
N ALA A 190 -5.26 -11.38 -1.77
CA ALA A 190 -4.32 -11.78 -0.72
C ALA A 190 -4.26 -13.31 -0.53
N THR A 191 -5.42 -13.96 -0.54
CA THR A 191 -5.49 -15.42 -0.37
C THR A 191 -5.04 -16.13 -1.64
N THR A 192 -5.59 -15.80 -2.80
CA THR A 192 -5.24 -16.47 -4.07
C THR A 192 -3.79 -16.21 -4.46
N GLY A 193 -3.29 -14.98 -4.28
CA GLY A 193 -1.90 -14.63 -4.59
C GLY A 193 -0.91 -15.40 -3.72
N THR A 194 -1.19 -15.53 -2.41
CA THR A 194 -0.35 -16.32 -1.50
C THR A 194 -0.34 -17.80 -1.92
N THR A 195 -1.52 -18.39 -2.16
CA THR A 195 -1.65 -19.79 -2.58
C THR A 195 -0.93 -20.02 -3.91
N ALA A 196 -1.16 -19.15 -4.91
CA ALA A 196 -0.54 -19.30 -6.23
C ALA A 196 1.00 -19.21 -6.19
N ILE A 197 1.57 -18.35 -5.35
CA ILE A 197 3.02 -18.26 -5.16
C ILE A 197 3.56 -19.54 -4.48
N MET A 198 2.85 -20.03 -3.47
CA MET A 198 3.27 -21.25 -2.74
C MET A 198 3.18 -22.51 -3.59
N ASP A 199 2.10 -22.66 -4.37
CA ASP A 199 1.85 -23.84 -5.20
C ASP A 199 2.70 -23.88 -6.48
N ALA A 200 3.14 -22.72 -6.96
CA ALA A 200 4.01 -22.63 -8.14
C ALA A 200 5.44 -23.12 -7.88
N LEU A 201 5.82 -23.35 -6.62
CA LEU A 201 7.17 -23.73 -6.24
C LEU A 201 7.19 -25.08 -5.50
N PRO A 202 8.24 -25.89 -5.70
CA PRO A 202 8.39 -27.15 -4.96
C PRO A 202 8.60 -26.87 -3.46
N LEU A 203 8.21 -27.81 -2.61
CA LEU A 203 8.34 -27.68 -1.14
C LEU A 203 9.76 -27.34 -0.67
N SER A 204 10.79 -27.77 -1.43
CA SER A 204 12.19 -27.40 -1.16
C SER A 204 12.47 -25.90 -1.29
N LYS A 205 11.62 -25.14 -2.03
CA LYS A 205 11.68 -23.69 -2.24
C LYS A 205 10.56 -22.94 -1.50
N ALA A 206 9.93 -23.52 -0.50
CA ALA A 206 8.89 -22.87 0.29
C ALA A 206 9.39 -21.56 0.98
N GLY A 207 10.68 -21.50 1.33
CA GLY A 207 11.33 -20.30 1.83
C GLY A 207 11.33 -19.17 0.80
N ASP A 208 11.66 -19.47 -0.46
CA ASP A 208 11.67 -18.47 -1.54
C ASP A 208 10.23 -17.95 -1.81
N ALA A 209 9.23 -18.84 -1.82
CA ALA A 209 7.83 -18.49 -1.97
C ALA A 209 7.36 -17.52 -0.87
N SER A 210 7.72 -17.83 0.39
CA SER A 210 7.41 -16.97 1.54
C SER A 210 8.10 -15.60 1.44
N SER A 211 9.36 -15.59 0.98
CA SER A 211 10.12 -14.35 0.77
C SER A 211 9.51 -13.46 -0.32
N VAL A 212 9.10 -14.03 -1.46
CA VAL A 212 8.38 -13.30 -2.52
C VAL A 212 7.12 -12.66 -1.97
N ASN A 213 6.30 -13.43 -1.25
CA ASN A 213 5.06 -12.96 -0.67
C ASN A 213 5.29 -11.79 0.30
N GLN A 214 6.28 -11.94 1.21
CA GLN A 214 6.59 -10.90 2.19
C GLN A 214 7.18 -9.64 1.54
N LEU A 215 8.07 -9.78 0.55
CA LEU A 215 8.63 -8.65 -0.19
C LEU A 215 7.54 -7.88 -0.95
N ALA A 216 6.66 -8.60 -1.67
CA ALA A 216 5.57 -7.98 -2.40
C ALA A 216 4.68 -7.13 -1.47
N ARG A 217 4.33 -7.67 -0.29
CA ARG A 217 3.54 -6.98 0.72
C ARG A 217 4.25 -5.73 1.24
N GLN A 218 5.51 -5.83 1.62
CA GLN A 218 6.25 -4.71 2.22
C GLN A 218 6.54 -3.60 1.21
N VAL A 219 7.00 -3.96 0.01
CA VAL A 219 7.25 -3.00 -1.07
C VAL A 219 5.94 -2.29 -1.45
N GLY A 220 4.85 -3.05 -1.60
CA GLY A 220 3.54 -2.49 -1.88
C GLY A 220 3.10 -1.49 -0.81
N ALA A 221 3.17 -1.87 0.46
CA ALA A 221 2.80 -1.00 1.59
C ALA A 221 3.63 0.30 1.63
N ALA A 222 4.95 0.18 1.48
CA ALA A 222 5.86 1.33 1.51
C ALA A 222 5.60 2.29 0.34
N LEU A 223 5.48 1.76 -0.89
CA LEU A 223 5.17 2.57 -2.07
C LEU A 223 3.78 3.21 -1.96
N GLY A 224 2.79 2.49 -1.42
CA GLY A 224 1.45 3.00 -1.20
C GLY A 224 1.45 4.25 -0.32
N LEU A 225 2.10 4.17 0.82
CA LEU A 225 2.20 5.29 1.75
C LEU A 225 2.99 6.46 1.15
N ALA A 226 4.13 6.18 0.54
CA ALA A 226 5.03 7.20 0.01
C ALA A 226 4.43 7.95 -1.19
N ILE A 227 3.95 7.25 -2.20
CA ILE A 227 3.38 7.86 -3.41
C ILE A 227 2.10 8.63 -3.04
N THR A 228 1.21 8.03 -2.25
CA THR A 228 -0.03 8.69 -1.85
C THR A 228 0.23 9.89 -0.96
N GLY A 229 1.11 9.78 0.03
CA GLY A 229 1.50 10.89 0.88
C GLY A 229 2.04 12.08 0.08
N SER A 230 2.90 11.80 -0.91
CA SER A 230 3.46 12.82 -1.81
C SER A 230 2.39 13.49 -2.66
N VAL A 231 1.51 12.70 -3.30
CA VAL A 231 0.43 13.24 -4.13
C VAL A 231 -0.54 14.09 -3.30
N VAL A 232 -0.95 13.59 -2.15
CA VAL A 232 -1.86 14.29 -1.23
C VAL A 232 -1.24 15.60 -0.75
N SER A 233 0.02 15.58 -0.33
CA SER A 233 0.73 16.79 0.10
C SER A 233 0.86 17.81 -1.02
N MET A 234 1.22 17.36 -2.23
CA MET A 234 1.37 18.22 -3.41
C MET A 234 0.04 18.90 -3.79
N VAL A 235 -1.05 18.12 -3.91
CA VAL A 235 -2.36 18.66 -4.29
C VAL A 235 -2.93 19.52 -3.18
N TYR A 236 -2.75 19.14 -1.91
CA TYR A 236 -3.20 19.93 -0.76
C TYR A 236 -2.53 21.32 -0.75
N ARG A 237 -1.20 21.39 -0.85
CA ARG A 237 -0.46 22.66 -0.94
C ARG A 237 -0.91 23.52 -2.12
N ALA A 238 -1.09 22.91 -3.29
CA ALA A 238 -1.51 23.64 -4.49
C ALA A 238 -2.94 24.19 -4.40
N LYS A 239 -3.80 23.62 -3.55
CA LYS A 239 -5.20 24.02 -3.40
C LYS A 239 -5.49 24.82 -2.14
N LEU A 240 -4.57 24.81 -1.17
CA LEU A 240 -4.74 25.57 0.07
C LEU A 240 -4.58 27.07 -0.20
N THR A 241 -5.61 27.81 0.18
CA THR A 241 -5.56 29.27 0.25
C THR A 241 -5.41 29.65 1.73
N LEU A 242 -4.41 30.45 2.04
CA LEU A 242 -4.14 30.85 3.43
C LEU A 242 -4.95 32.10 3.78
N PRO A 243 -5.58 32.14 4.96
CA PRO A 243 -6.23 33.37 5.42
C PRO A 243 -5.18 34.43 5.79
N PRO A 244 -5.51 35.74 5.63
CA PRO A 244 -4.63 36.82 6.09
C PRO A 244 -4.48 36.79 7.61
N GLY A 245 -3.28 37.16 8.10
CA GLY A 245 -3.01 37.26 9.54
C GLY A 245 -2.16 36.14 10.11
N LEU A 246 -1.81 35.11 9.32
CA LEU A 246 -0.86 34.09 9.73
C LEU A 246 0.59 34.51 9.51
N SER A 247 1.45 34.27 10.49
CA SER A 247 2.89 34.43 10.34
C SER A 247 3.48 33.43 9.31
N LEU A 248 4.67 33.71 8.78
CA LEU A 248 5.34 32.80 7.80
C LEU A 248 5.53 31.38 8.33
N ILE A 249 5.78 31.22 9.64
CA ILE A 249 5.94 29.90 10.29
C ILE A 249 4.59 29.17 10.33
N GLU A 250 3.52 29.86 10.67
CA GLU A 250 2.17 29.30 10.70
C GLU A 250 1.68 28.93 9.29
N GLN A 251 2.01 29.73 8.28
CA GLN A 251 1.72 29.41 6.88
C GLN A 251 2.41 28.11 6.46
N ASP A 252 3.72 27.98 6.70
CA ASP A 252 4.46 26.75 6.39
C ASP A 252 3.89 25.53 7.13
N GLN A 253 3.50 25.68 8.40
CA GLN A 253 2.83 24.60 9.15
C GLN A 253 1.49 24.22 8.54
N ALA A 254 0.64 25.19 8.20
CA ALA A 254 -0.68 24.94 7.62
C ALA A 254 -0.58 24.25 6.24
N GLU A 255 0.43 24.57 5.45
CA GLU A 255 0.66 24.00 4.13
C GLU A 255 1.14 22.54 4.15
N ARG A 256 1.73 22.08 5.23
CA ARG A 256 2.27 20.70 5.29
C ARG A 256 1.19 19.63 5.23
N SER A 257 0.08 19.79 5.95
CA SER A 257 -1.03 18.85 5.94
C SER A 257 -2.27 19.39 6.63
N ILE A 258 -3.43 18.82 6.33
CA ILE A 258 -4.70 19.14 7.02
C ILE A 258 -4.61 18.91 8.53
N SER A 259 -3.86 17.91 8.99
CA SER A 259 -3.68 17.63 10.42
C SER A 259 -2.88 18.74 11.11
N GLN A 260 -1.86 19.30 10.45
CA GLN A 260 -1.08 20.41 10.98
C GLN A 260 -1.87 21.72 10.96
N ALA A 261 -2.63 22.00 9.89
CA ALA A 261 -3.55 23.11 9.84
C ALA A 261 -4.59 23.05 10.98
N ALA A 262 -5.16 21.89 11.24
CA ALA A 262 -6.12 21.70 12.34
C ALA A 262 -5.48 21.84 13.73
N ASN A 263 -4.23 21.40 13.92
CA ASN A 263 -3.50 21.59 15.17
C ASN A 263 -3.15 23.06 15.41
N LEU A 264 -2.70 23.77 14.36
CA LEU A 264 -2.44 25.20 14.40
C LEU A 264 -3.71 25.97 14.79
N GLY A 265 -4.85 25.63 14.21
CA GLY A 265 -6.13 26.27 14.48
C GLY A 265 -6.51 26.32 15.97
N ARG A 266 -6.07 25.34 16.78
CA ARG A 266 -6.35 25.29 18.24
C ARG A 266 -5.68 26.43 19.03
N GLY A 267 -4.62 27.03 18.48
CA GLY A 267 -3.90 28.15 19.10
C GLY A 267 -4.28 29.51 18.54
N LEU A 268 -5.14 29.56 17.51
CA LEU A 268 -5.55 30.79 16.85
C LEU A 268 -6.86 31.36 17.41
N PRO A 269 -7.15 32.67 17.22
CA PRO A 269 -8.46 33.26 17.48
C PRO A 269 -9.56 32.50 16.72
N GLU A 270 -10.75 32.35 17.33
CA GLU A 270 -11.85 31.52 16.82
C GLU A 270 -12.19 31.79 15.35
N ALA A 271 -12.37 33.06 14.94
CA ALA A 271 -12.69 33.41 13.58
C ALA A 271 -11.61 32.99 12.56
N LEU A 272 -10.32 33.09 12.95
CA LEU A 272 -9.21 32.69 12.09
C LEU A 272 -9.08 31.14 12.03
N SER A 273 -9.33 30.47 13.16
CA SER A 273 -9.35 29.02 13.26
C SER A 273 -10.44 28.40 12.37
N GLU A 274 -11.65 28.93 12.41
CA GLU A 274 -12.76 28.47 11.56
C GLU A 274 -12.48 28.69 10.07
N THR A 275 -11.94 29.87 9.73
CA THR A 275 -11.57 30.21 8.36
C THR A 275 -10.50 29.25 7.83
N LEU A 276 -9.40 29.06 8.60
CA LEU A 276 -8.33 28.15 8.25
C LEU A 276 -8.85 26.71 8.11
N GLY A 277 -9.68 26.26 9.06
CA GLY A 277 -10.28 24.92 9.03
C GLY A 277 -11.15 24.66 7.79
N SER A 278 -11.96 25.66 7.38
CA SER A 278 -12.80 25.55 6.18
C SER A 278 -11.98 25.48 4.89
N LEU A 279 -10.95 26.34 4.78
CA LEU A 279 -10.03 26.36 3.63
C LEU A 279 -9.19 25.09 3.55
N ALA A 280 -8.70 24.58 4.69
CA ALA A 280 -7.97 23.32 4.77
C ALA A 280 -8.81 22.12 4.35
N ARG A 281 -10.08 22.04 4.75
CA ARG A 281 -11.02 21.01 4.29
C ARG A 281 -11.30 21.11 2.79
N GLY A 282 -11.49 22.32 2.28
CA GLY A 282 -11.68 22.55 0.85
C GLY A 282 -10.48 22.12 0.00
N ALA A 283 -9.26 22.31 0.51
CA ALA A 283 -8.03 21.85 -0.14
C ALA A 283 -7.80 20.33 0.00
N PHE A 284 -8.30 19.73 1.09
CA PHE A 284 -8.14 18.30 1.35
C PHE A 284 -9.02 17.43 0.44
N ASP A 285 -10.24 17.83 0.12
CA ASP A 285 -11.16 17.06 -0.73
C ASP A 285 -10.52 16.68 -2.08
N PRO A 286 -9.96 17.60 -2.90
CA PRO A 286 -9.27 17.24 -4.14
C PRO A 286 -7.98 16.45 -3.91
N ALA A 287 -7.26 16.68 -2.81
CA ALA A 287 -6.07 15.94 -2.47
C ALA A 287 -6.39 14.48 -2.12
N TYR A 288 -7.44 14.25 -1.33
CA TYR A 288 -7.98 12.93 -1.02
C TYR A 288 -8.43 12.19 -2.29
N THR A 289 -9.19 12.86 -3.17
CA THR A 289 -9.63 12.29 -4.44
C THR A 289 -8.45 11.86 -5.30
N ALA A 290 -7.45 12.72 -5.48
CA ALA A 290 -6.24 12.39 -6.24
C ALA A 290 -5.46 11.22 -5.60
N GLY A 291 -5.35 11.22 -4.27
CA GLY A 291 -4.71 10.15 -3.49
C GLY A 291 -5.33 8.78 -3.66
N LEU A 292 -6.62 8.69 -3.98
CA LEU A 292 -7.32 7.43 -4.24
C LEU A 292 -7.43 7.07 -5.72
N LEU A 293 -7.54 8.05 -6.63
CA LEU A 293 -7.69 7.77 -8.07
C LEU A 293 -6.40 7.20 -8.68
N ILE A 294 -5.21 7.63 -8.20
CA ILE A 294 -3.94 7.08 -8.69
C ILE A 294 -3.84 5.58 -8.39
N PRO A 295 -3.99 5.11 -7.13
CA PRO A 295 -4.01 3.68 -6.85
C PRO A 295 -5.15 2.93 -7.55
N ALA A 296 -6.31 3.56 -7.74
CA ALA A 296 -7.40 2.96 -8.53
C ALA A 296 -7.00 2.73 -9.99
N ALA A 297 -6.33 3.70 -10.62
CA ALA A 297 -5.84 3.57 -11.99
C ALA A 297 -4.76 2.47 -12.11
N ILE A 298 -3.84 2.38 -11.14
CA ILE A 298 -2.82 1.33 -11.10
C ILE A 298 -3.49 -0.05 -10.92
N ALA A 299 -4.50 -0.16 -10.03
CA ALA A 299 -5.25 -1.39 -9.80
C ALA A 299 -6.00 -1.83 -11.07
N PHE A 300 -6.62 -0.90 -11.76
CA PHE A 300 -7.29 -1.16 -13.04
C PHE A 300 -6.29 -1.64 -14.12
N ALA A 301 -5.16 -0.94 -14.28
CA ALA A 301 -4.12 -1.33 -15.23
C ALA A 301 -3.58 -2.74 -14.93
N THR A 302 -3.41 -3.08 -13.64
CA THR A 302 -2.98 -4.42 -13.23
C THR A 302 -4.05 -5.47 -13.50
N ALA A 303 -5.35 -5.15 -13.32
CA ALA A 303 -6.44 -6.05 -13.66
C ALA A 303 -6.45 -6.37 -15.17
N VAL A 304 -6.25 -5.35 -16.00
CA VAL A 304 -6.13 -5.50 -17.46
C VAL A 304 -4.90 -6.35 -17.81
N ALA A 305 -3.76 -6.08 -17.23
CA ALA A 305 -2.55 -6.87 -17.46
C ALA A 305 -2.73 -8.34 -17.03
N ALA A 306 -3.32 -8.59 -15.87
CA ALA A 306 -3.62 -9.94 -15.38
C ALA A 306 -4.57 -10.69 -16.33
N PHE A 307 -5.51 -10.00 -16.95
CA PHE A 307 -6.43 -10.60 -17.94
C PHE A 307 -5.69 -11.18 -19.15
N PHE A 308 -4.61 -10.52 -19.62
CA PHE A 308 -3.84 -10.99 -20.78
C PHE A 308 -2.76 -12.00 -20.41
N VAL A 309 -2.19 -11.94 -19.21
CA VAL A 309 -1.04 -12.75 -18.79
C VAL A 309 -1.46 -14.09 -18.17
N VAL A 310 -2.51 -14.10 -17.34
CA VAL A 310 -2.99 -15.32 -16.69
C VAL A 310 -3.88 -16.10 -17.65
N LYS A 311 -3.44 -17.30 -18.07
CA LYS A 311 -4.20 -18.14 -19.00
C LYS A 311 -5.38 -18.82 -18.33
N PRO A 312 -6.50 -19.08 -19.08
CA PRO A 312 -7.57 -19.94 -18.59
C PRO A 312 -7.03 -21.35 -18.37
N GLY A 313 -7.15 -21.88 -17.16
CA GLY A 313 -6.69 -23.22 -16.82
C GLY A 313 -5.38 -23.30 -16.02
N ASP A 314 -4.69 -22.19 -15.75
CA ASP A 314 -3.66 -22.13 -14.73
C ASP A 314 -4.33 -22.44 -13.37
N LYS A 315 -4.28 -23.71 -12.99
CA LYS A 315 -4.58 -24.15 -11.62
C LYS A 315 -3.34 -23.81 -10.80
N GLY A 316 -3.51 -22.91 -9.83
CA GLY A 316 -2.50 -22.73 -8.80
C GLY A 316 -2.29 -24.00 -8.01
#